data_81a7684fab7aa25dbf3adbd1bc75209b
#
_entry.id   81a7684fab7aa25dbf3adbd1bc75209b
#
_cell.length_a   1.000
_cell.length_b   1.000
_cell.length_c   1.000
_cell.angle_alpha   90.00
_cell.angle_beta   90.00
_cell.angle_gamma   90.00
#
_symmetry.space_group_name_H-M   'P 1'
#
loop_
_entity.id
_entity.type
_entity.pdbx_description
1 polymer ?
#
loop_
_entity_poly.entity_id
_entity_poly.type
_entity_poly.pdbx_seq_one_letter_code
_entity_poly.pdbx_strand_id
1 'polypeptide(L)'
;MIAYLSGKLIEKQANTAIVDVGGVGYEVSIPLTTFYELGDVGSDVQLRIYTHVREDAIQLFGFKTLRERDLYLRLISVQGIGPKSGIAMLSGMSADEIIMAIRTNDLARLKSIPGVGLKTAERLVIELRDKVGEMSESGSALDAASRTALPSDAIFEDALSALINLGYQRNAAEKALNQAAGEGTEISVQKLLRRSLQILAK
;
A
#
# COMPACT_ATOMS: atom_id res chain seq x y z
N MET A 1 -2.00 -17.15 1.48
CA MET A 1 -1.36 -15.85 1.83
C MET A 1 -2.19 -15.19 2.93
N ILE A 2 -1.55 -14.72 4.02
CA ILE A 2 -2.21 -14.02 5.12
C ILE A 2 -2.06 -12.52 4.85
N ALA A 3 -3.17 -11.79 4.75
CA ALA A 3 -3.18 -10.36 4.39
C ALA A 3 -3.65 -9.45 5.53
N TYR A 4 -4.27 -10.03 6.56
CA TYR A 4 -4.84 -9.31 7.69
C TYR A 4 -4.95 -10.23 8.90
N LEU A 5 -4.68 -9.70 10.08
CA LEU A 5 -4.94 -10.35 11.37
C LEU A 5 -5.78 -9.41 12.24
N SER A 6 -6.79 -9.99 12.91
CA SER A 6 -7.57 -9.34 13.94
C SER A 6 -7.71 -10.31 15.11
N GLY A 7 -7.24 -9.91 16.28
CA GLY A 7 -7.21 -10.78 17.45
C GLY A 7 -6.67 -10.07 18.68
N LYS A 8 -6.22 -10.85 19.67
CA LYS A 8 -5.66 -10.33 20.93
C LYS A 8 -4.14 -10.33 20.89
N LEU A 9 -3.55 -9.23 21.33
CA LEU A 9 -2.11 -9.10 21.51
C LEU A 9 -1.68 -9.92 22.74
N ILE A 10 -0.92 -11.00 22.54
CA ILE A 10 -0.46 -11.85 23.65
C ILE A 10 1.00 -11.61 24.02
N GLU A 11 1.79 -11.09 23.08
CA GLU A 11 3.18 -10.69 23.34
C GLU A 11 3.55 -9.49 22.46
N LYS A 12 4.41 -8.62 22.99
CA LYS A 12 4.85 -7.39 22.31
C LYS A 12 6.32 -7.12 22.66
N GLN A 13 7.16 -7.12 21.64
CA GLN A 13 8.55 -6.73 21.68
C GLN A 13 8.83 -5.64 20.66
N ALA A 14 9.97 -4.97 20.72
CA ALA A 14 10.27 -3.80 19.88
C ALA A 14 10.12 -4.02 18.35
N ASN A 15 10.30 -5.25 17.87
CA ASN A 15 10.25 -5.60 16.46
C ASN A 15 9.37 -6.80 16.15
N THR A 16 8.65 -7.33 17.14
CA THR A 16 7.83 -8.53 17.01
C THR A 16 6.59 -8.41 17.90
N ALA A 17 5.47 -8.92 17.41
CA ALA A 17 4.25 -9.08 18.17
C ALA A 17 3.68 -10.50 17.92
N ILE A 18 3.05 -11.08 18.95
CA ILE A 18 2.28 -12.31 18.79
C ILE A 18 0.80 -11.97 18.96
N VAL A 19 0.01 -12.31 17.94
CA VAL A 19 -1.44 -12.07 17.91
C VAL A 19 -2.17 -13.42 17.96
N ASP A 20 -2.99 -13.60 18.98
CA ASP A 20 -3.90 -14.75 19.07
C ASP A 20 -5.14 -14.49 18.21
N VAL A 21 -5.38 -15.39 17.28
CA VAL A 21 -6.58 -15.39 16.44
C VAL A 21 -7.27 -16.74 16.62
N GLY A 22 -8.23 -16.79 17.54
CA GLY A 22 -9.02 -17.99 17.80
C GLY A 22 -8.22 -19.18 18.33
N GLY A 23 -7.19 -18.96 19.16
CA GLY A 23 -6.34 -20.01 19.72
C GLY A 23 -5.09 -20.32 18.90
N VAL A 24 -4.86 -19.60 17.80
CA VAL A 24 -3.62 -19.70 17.01
C VAL A 24 -2.81 -18.41 17.18
N GLY A 25 -1.59 -18.55 17.74
CA GLY A 25 -0.64 -17.44 17.90
C GLY A 25 0.15 -17.18 16.61
N TYR A 26 -0.01 -16.02 16.02
CA TYR A 26 0.75 -15.58 14.86
C TYR A 26 1.89 -14.65 15.30
N GLU A 27 3.14 -15.08 15.08
CA GLU A 27 4.29 -14.20 15.24
C GLU A 27 4.44 -13.28 14.03
N VAL A 28 4.51 -11.98 14.27
CA VAL A 28 4.53 -10.95 13.25
C VAL A 28 5.69 -10.00 13.50
N SER A 29 6.58 -9.84 12.53
CA SER A 29 7.59 -8.78 12.54
C SER A 29 6.95 -7.44 12.27
N ILE A 30 7.18 -6.45 13.13
CA ILE A 30 6.57 -5.11 13.04
C ILE A 30 7.64 -4.01 13.08
N PRO A 31 7.44 -2.87 12.40
CA PRO A 31 8.28 -1.70 12.60
C PRO A 31 8.02 -1.05 13.97
N LEU A 32 8.97 -0.23 14.43
CA LEU A 32 8.81 0.51 15.69
C LEU A 32 7.63 1.48 15.66
N THR A 33 7.30 2.05 14.51
CA THR A 33 6.09 2.87 14.34
C THR A 33 4.84 2.09 14.74
N THR A 34 4.66 0.90 14.19
CA THR A 34 3.55 0.01 14.56
C THR A 34 3.62 -0.41 16.03
N PHE A 35 4.82 -0.72 16.56
CA PHE A 35 5.00 -1.11 17.97
C PHE A 35 4.46 -0.05 18.94
N TYR A 36 4.72 1.23 18.69
CA TYR A 36 4.23 2.32 19.54
C TYR A 36 2.72 2.52 19.45
N GLU A 37 2.10 2.18 18.31
CA GLU A 37 0.66 2.29 18.09
C GLU A 37 -0.15 1.06 18.55
N LEU A 38 0.53 -0.05 18.84
CA LEU A 38 -0.12 -1.21 19.46
C LEU A 38 -0.43 -0.91 20.92
N GLY A 39 -1.60 -1.32 21.37
CA GLY A 39 -2.01 -1.26 22.77
C GLY A 39 -1.17 -2.18 23.68
N ASP A 40 -1.61 -2.33 24.93
CA ASP A 40 -1.01 -3.23 25.89
C ASP A 40 -1.33 -4.70 25.58
N VAL A 41 -0.54 -5.61 26.14
CA VAL A 41 -0.80 -7.06 26.09
C VAL A 41 -2.21 -7.35 26.63
N GLY A 42 -2.99 -8.14 25.89
CA GLY A 42 -4.40 -8.44 26.15
C GLY A 42 -5.38 -7.54 25.37
N SER A 43 -4.93 -6.44 24.74
CA SER A 43 -5.79 -5.58 23.94
C SER A 43 -6.13 -6.23 22.59
N ASP A 44 -7.25 -5.79 21.99
CA ASP A 44 -7.61 -6.14 20.62
C ASP A 44 -6.74 -5.37 19.62
N VAL A 45 -6.17 -6.11 18.66
CA VAL A 45 -5.30 -5.54 17.64
C VAL A 45 -5.75 -5.92 16.24
N GLN A 46 -5.45 -5.02 15.31
CA GLN A 46 -5.66 -5.22 13.88
C GLN A 46 -4.39 -4.84 13.14
N LEU A 47 -3.89 -5.76 12.31
CA LEU A 47 -2.69 -5.57 11.52
C LEU A 47 -2.92 -5.89 10.04
N ARG A 48 -2.37 -5.07 9.18
CA ARG A 48 -2.23 -5.35 7.75
C ARG A 48 -0.98 -6.18 7.55
N ILE A 49 -1.10 -7.32 6.90
CA ILE A 49 -0.03 -8.31 6.83
C ILE A 49 0.54 -8.41 5.41
N TYR A 50 1.85 -8.56 5.34
CA TYR A 50 2.55 -9.12 4.20
C TYR A 50 3.12 -10.48 4.57
N THR A 51 2.77 -11.51 3.80
CA THR A 51 3.31 -12.86 3.97
C THR A 51 4.50 -13.06 3.05
N HIS A 52 5.66 -13.31 3.61
CA HIS A 52 6.88 -13.66 2.90
C HIS A 52 7.13 -15.16 3.00
N VAL A 53 7.10 -15.84 1.86
CA VAL A 53 7.30 -17.30 1.78
C VAL A 53 8.67 -17.59 1.19
N ARG A 54 9.41 -18.46 1.85
CA ARG A 54 10.65 -19.07 1.36
C ARG A 54 10.53 -20.59 1.44
N GLU A 55 11.50 -21.30 0.92
CA GLU A 55 11.51 -22.77 0.96
C GLU A 55 11.50 -23.33 2.39
N ASP A 56 12.14 -22.61 3.32
CA ASP A 56 12.37 -23.00 4.70
C ASP A 56 11.53 -22.27 5.74
N ALA A 57 10.80 -21.22 5.36
CA ALA A 57 10.08 -20.39 6.32
C ALA A 57 8.91 -19.60 5.71
N ILE A 58 7.88 -19.38 6.54
CA ILE A 58 6.82 -18.41 6.31
C ILE A 58 6.99 -17.30 7.36
N GLN A 59 7.22 -16.08 6.90
CA GLN A 59 7.39 -14.91 7.77
C GLN A 59 6.24 -13.93 7.53
N LEU A 60 5.68 -13.40 8.62
CA LEU A 60 4.63 -12.37 8.58
C LEU A 60 5.24 -11.02 8.96
N PHE A 61 4.91 -10.01 8.18
CA PHE A 61 5.27 -8.62 8.43
C PHE A 61 3.99 -7.81 8.60
N GLY A 62 3.85 -7.10 9.71
CA GLY A 62 2.61 -6.44 10.10
C GLY A 62 2.76 -4.94 10.23
N PHE A 63 1.71 -4.24 9.81
CA PHE A 63 1.65 -2.78 9.77
C PHE A 63 0.31 -2.31 10.33
N LYS A 64 0.28 -1.15 10.97
CA LYS A 64 -0.95 -0.57 11.50
C LYS A 64 -1.87 -0.11 10.37
N THR A 65 -1.32 0.47 9.32
CA THR A 65 -2.06 1.06 8.21
C THR A 65 -1.79 0.37 6.88
N LEU A 66 -2.73 0.48 5.93
CA LEU A 66 -2.52 0.07 4.55
C LEU A 66 -1.38 0.85 3.90
N ARG A 67 -1.28 2.15 4.21
CA ARG A 67 -0.25 3.04 3.66
C ARG A 67 1.17 2.59 4.04
N GLU A 68 1.40 2.21 5.30
CA GLU A 68 2.69 1.65 5.72
C GLU A 68 3.01 0.35 5.00
N ARG A 69 2.02 -0.56 4.90
CA ARG A 69 2.19 -1.83 4.20
C ARG A 69 2.50 -1.60 2.71
N ASP A 70 1.80 -0.72 2.04
CA ASP A 70 1.98 -0.45 0.61
C ASP A 70 3.33 0.23 0.34
N LEU A 71 3.75 1.15 1.21
CA LEU A 71 5.12 1.68 1.15
C LEU A 71 6.15 0.58 1.37
N TYR A 72 5.98 -0.28 2.37
CA TYR A 72 6.87 -1.41 2.62
C TYR A 72 7.02 -2.30 1.38
N LEU A 73 5.93 -2.65 0.69
CA LEU A 73 5.97 -3.44 -0.53
C LEU A 73 6.78 -2.75 -1.65
N ARG A 74 6.65 -1.45 -1.78
CA ARG A 74 7.46 -0.66 -2.73
C ARG A 74 8.93 -0.64 -2.32
N LEU A 75 9.24 -0.46 -1.04
CA LEU A 75 10.62 -0.47 -0.55
C LEU A 75 11.32 -1.80 -0.83
N ILE A 76 10.68 -2.94 -0.53
CA ILE A 76 11.28 -4.26 -0.76
C ILE A 76 11.30 -4.67 -2.24
N SER A 77 10.63 -3.95 -3.13
CA SER A 77 10.75 -4.16 -4.59
C SER A 77 12.04 -3.56 -5.16
N VAL A 78 12.71 -2.67 -4.42
CA VAL A 78 13.98 -2.08 -4.85
C VAL A 78 15.12 -3.06 -4.63
N GLN A 79 15.93 -3.25 -5.65
CA GLN A 79 17.06 -4.19 -5.58
C GLN A 79 18.04 -3.81 -4.45
N GLY A 80 18.30 -4.77 -3.56
CA GLY A 80 19.18 -4.60 -2.40
C GLY A 80 18.44 -4.26 -1.10
N ILE A 81 17.12 -4.11 -1.13
CA ILE A 81 16.29 -3.93 0.06
C ILE A 81 15.47 -5.21 0.29
N GLY A 82 15.86 -5.96 1.31
CA GLY A 82 15.12 -7.14 1.73
C GLY A 82 14.03 -6.82 2.79
N PRO A 83 13.21 -7.82 3.15
CA PRO A 83 12.15 -7.66 4.14
C PRO A 83 12.59 -7.05 5.47
N LYS A 84 13.71 -7.51 6.04
CA LYS A 84 14.25 -6.96 7.30
C LYS A 84 14.70 -5.49 7.15
N SER A 85 15.30 -5.14 6.00
CA SER A 85 15.72 -3.76 5.72
C SER A 85 14.50 -2.83 5.60
N GLY A 86 13.42 -3.30 4.94
CA GLY A 86 12.18 -2.55 4.86
C GLY A 86 11.56 -2.24 6.22
N ILE A 87 11.56 -3.22 7.16
CA ILE A 87 11.13 -3.00 8.56
C ILE A 87 12.04 -1.99 9.26
N ALA A 88 13.37 -2.12 9.11
CA ALA A 88 14.31 -1.18 9.72
C ALA A 88 14.11 0.26 9.21
N MET A 89 13.80 0.43 7.92
CA MET A 89 13.51 1.74 7.34
C MET A 89 12.25 2.37 7.97
N LEU A 90 11.14 1.63 8.07
CA LEU A 90 9.90 2.08 8.71
C LEU A 90 10.02 2.22 10.22
N SER A 91 11.01 1.59 10.84
CA SER A 91 11.34 1.79 12.25
C SER A 91 12.14 3.07 12.51
N GLY A 92 12.96 3.47 11.55
CA GLY A 92 13.82 4.67 11.66
C GLY A 92 13.16 5.97 11.20
N MET A 93 12.08 5.86 10.39
CA MET A 93 11.41 7.01 9.80
C MET A 93 9.95 6.67 9.48
N SER A 94 9.03 7.59 9.71
CA SER A 94 7.62 7.39 9.37
C SER A 94 7.41 7.23 7.86
N ALA A 95 6.29 6.62 7.47
CA ALA A 95 5.96 6.43 6.06
C ALA A 95 5.92 7.76 5.29
N ASP A 96 5.34 8.81 5.88
CA ASP A 96 5.24 10.12 5.25
C ASP A 96 6.60 10.79 5.07
N GLU A 97 7.49 10.64 6.04
CA GLU A 97 8.85 11.17 5.96
C GLU A 97 9.67 10.47 4.88
N ILE A 98 9.55 9.14 4.75
CA ILE A 98 10.22 8.37 3.69
C ILE A 98 9.70 8.82 2.31
N ILE A 99 8.36 8.91 2.15
CA ILE A 99 7.74 9.38 0.91
C ILE A 99 8.23 10.79 0.56
N MET A 100 8.25 11.71 1.53
CA MET A 100 8.73 13.08 1.32
C MET A 100 10.21 13.09 0.90
N ALA A 101 11.08 12.35 1.60
CA ALA A 101 12.51 12.28 1.29
C ALA A 101 12.77 11.73 -0.12
N ILE A 102 12.00 10.73 -0.56
CA ILE A 102 12.09 10.20 -1.93
C ILE A 102 11.63 11.26 -2.95
N ARG A 103 10.52 11.94 -2.72
CA ARG A 103 9.99 12.96 -3.63
C ARG A 103 10.90 14.17 -3.78
N THR A 104 11.49 14.62 -2.68
CA THR A 104 12.39 15.79 -2.65
C THR A 104 13.84 15.44 -2.97
N ASN A 105 14.15 14.17 -3.26
CA ASN A 105 15.50 13.68 -3.51
C ASN A 105 16.46 13.98 -2.32
N ASP A 106 15.95 13.85 -1.10
CA ASP A 106 16.73 14.08 0.13
C ASP A 106 17.55 12.83 0.48
N LEU A 107 18.67 12.66 -0.23
CA LEU A 107 19.58 11.53 0.00
C LEU A 107 20.21 11.55 1.40
N ALA A 108 20.40 12.74 1.99
CA ALA A 108 20.99 12.86 3.32
C ALA A 108 20.05 12.24 4.37
N ARG A 109 18.76 12.53 4.28
CA ARG A 109 17.73 11.98 5.15
C ARG A 109 17.54 10.47 4.96
N LEU A 110 17.52 9.99 3.72
CA LEU A 110 17.44 8.54 3.44
C LEU A 110 18.65 7.77 3.98
N LYS A 111 19.85 8.35 3.91
CA LYS A 111 21.08 7.76 4.45
C LYS A 111 21.14 7.75 5.98
N SER A 112 20.36 8.56 6.68
CA SER A 112 20.27 8.51 8.14
C SER A 112 19.59 7.24 8.65
N ILE A 113 18.88 6.52 7.77
CA ILE A 113 18.25 5.25 8.11
C ILE A 113 19.32 4.15 8.24
N PRO A 114 19.35 3.41 9.36
CA PRO A 114 20.31 2.32 9.56
C PRO A 114 20.24 1.28 8.42
N GLY A 115 21.38 0.98 7.79
CA GLY A 115 21.47 0.01 6.68
C GLY A 115 21.18 0.59 5.29
N VAL A 116 20.89 1.88 5.17
CA VAL A 116 20.72 2.57 3.88
C VAL A 116 21.99 3.35 3.52
N GLY A 117 22.76 2.81 2.58
CA GLY A 117 23.93 3.48 2.00
C GLY A 117 23.56 4.44 0.86
N LEU A 118 24.56 5.22 0.37
CA LEU A 118 24.35 6.17 -0.72
C LEU A 118 23.72 5.50 -1.96
N LYS A 119 24.26 4.38 -2.41
CA LYS A 119 23.75 3.65 -3.59
C LYS A 119 22.31 3.18 -3.41
N THR A 120 21.94 2.76 -2.20
CA THR A 120 20.56 2.34 -1.88
C THR A 120 19.63 3.55 -1.86
N ALA A 121 20.06 4.68 -1.29
CA ALA A 121 19.29 5.92 -1.27
C ALA A 121 19.02 6.46 -2.69
N GLU A 122 20.04 6.47 -3.55
CA GLU A 122 19.91 6.86 -4.97
C GLU A 122 18.91 5.96 -5.71
N ARG A 123 18.99 4.64 -5.52
CA ARG A 123 18.05 3.69 -6.12
C ARG A 123 16.62 3.90 -5.65
N LEU A 124 16.42 4.11 -4.35
CA LEU A 124 15.10 4.42 -3.78
C LEU A 124 14.45 5.62 -4.49
N VAL A 125 15.23 6.68 -4.70
CA VAL A 125 14.72 7.86 -5.40
C VAL A 125 14.41 7.55 -6.85
N ILE A 126 15.34 6.91 -7.58
CA ILE A 126 15.16 6.63 -9.02
C ILE A 126 13.98 5.68 -9.26
N GLU A 127 13.86 4.60 -8.47
CA GLU A 127 12.86 3.56 -8.72
C GLU A 127 11.48 3.86 -8.13
N LEU A 128 11.41 4.70 -7.08
CA LEU A 128 10.15 4.90 -6.35
C LEU A 128 9.57 6.31 -6.47
N ARG A 129 10.29 7.32 -6.96
CA ARG A 129 9.82 8.70 -7.01
C ARG A 129 8.44 8.86 -7.64
N ASP A 130 8.23 8.26 -8.79
CA ASP A 130 6.94 8.32 -9.50
C ASP A 130 5.88 7.47 -8.80
N LYS A 131 6.26 6.29 -8.33
CA LYS A 131 5.36 5.33 -7.66
C LYS A 131 4.84 5.84 -6.31
N VAL A 132 5.63 6.59 -5.54
CA VAL A 132 5.18 7.16 -4.26
C VAL A 132 4.38 8.45 -4.44
N GLY A 133 4.43 9.09 -5.60
CA GLY A 133 3.56 10.21 -5.96
C GLY A 133 2.09 9.84 -5.86
N GLU A 134 1.72 8.71 -6.43
CA GLU A 134 0.35 8.16 -6.40
C GLU A 134 -0.15 7.85 -4.98
N MET A 135 0.74 7.47 -4.06
CA MET A 135 0.37 7.20 -2.66
C MET A 135 -0.05 8.45 -1.89
N SER A 136 0.43 9.62 -2.27
CA SER A 136 0.06 10.89 -1.62
C SER A 136 -1.37 11.30 -1.93
N GLU A 137 -1.88 10.92 -3.08
CA GLU A 137 -3.26 11.19 -3.50
C GLU A 137 -4.25 10.21 -2.84
N SER A 138 -3.83 8.95 -2.63
CA SER A 138 -4.68 7.90 -2.03
C SER A 138 -4.85 8.04 -0.49
N GLY A 139 -3.93 8.70 0.21
CA GLY A 139 -4.01 8.95 1.65
C GLY A 139 -5.09 9.96 2.06
N SER A 140 -5.63 10.69 1.10
CA SER A 140 -6.72 11.64 1.26
C SER A 140 -8.11 11.02 1.06
N ALA A 141 -8.22 9.73 0.76
CA ALA A 141 -9.49 9.09 0.44
C ALA A 141 -10.45 8.92 1.66
N LEU A 142 -9.96 9.05 2.89
CA LEU A 142 -10.84 9.11 4.07
C LEU A 142 -11.31 10.55 4.37
N ASP A 143 -10.61 11.58 3.86
CA ASP A 143 -11.05 12.98 3.88
C ASP A 143 -11.81 13.40 2.61
N ALA A 144 -11.90 12.52 1.62
CA ALA A 144 -12.61 12.76 0.35
C ALA A 144 -14.13 12.79 0.49
N ALA A 145 -14.69 12.61 1.70
CA ALA A 145 -16.09 12.92 1.98
C ALA A 145 -16.42 14.42 1.89
N SER A 146 -15.44 15.29 1.62
CA SER A 146 -15.59 16.75 1.49
C SER A 146 -15.23 17.31 0.11
N ARG A 147 -14.84 16.47 -0.86
CA ARG A 147 -14.71 16.95 -2.24
C ARG A 147 -16.04 16.74 -2.96
N THR A 148 -16.69 17.81 -3.31
CA THR A 148 -17.81 17.91 -4.26
C THR A 148 -17.35 17.57 -5.68
N ALA A 149 -16.86 16.33 -5.89
CA ALA A 149 -16.80 15.76 -7.22
C ALA A 149 -18.24 15.38 -7.60
N LEU A 150 -18.67 15.77 -8.80
CA LEU A 150 -19.97 15.32 -9.32
C LEU A 150 -20.00 13.78 -9.29
N PRO A 151 -21.13 13.15 -8.96
CA PRO A 151 -21.22 11.68 -8.85
C PRO A 151 -20.74 10.94 -10.13
N SER A 152 -20.77 11.59 -11.28
CA SER A 152 -20.29 11.10 -12.56
C SER A 152 -18.77 10.86 -12.61
N ASP A 153 -17.98 11.75 -12.00
CA ASP A 153 -16.52 11.69 -12.06
C ASP A 153 -15.97 10.55 -11.18
N ALA A 154 -16.57 10.34 -10.02
CA ALA A 154 -16.22 9.21 -9.14
C ALA A 154 -16.53 7.85 -9.82
N ILE A 155 -17.68 7.74 -10.48
CA ILE A 155 -18.08 6.52 -11.22
C ILE A 155 -17.11 6.24 -12.37
N PHE A 156 -16.65 7.29 -13.07
CA PHE A 156 -15.70 7.17 -14.17
C PHE A 156 -14.33 6.68 -13.67
N GLU A 157 -13.80 7.27 -12.60
CA GLU A 157 -12.53 6.88 -11.98
C GLU A 157 -12.56 5.44 -11.43
N ASP A 158 -13.64 5.02 -10.79
CA ASP A 158 -13.83 3.64 -10.33
C ASP A 158 -13.82 2.65 -11.49
N ALA A 159 -14.50 2.97 -12.59
CA ALA A 159 -14.53 2.14 -13.79
C ALA A 159 -13.18 2.10 -14.50
N LEU A 160 -12.44 3.22 -14.53
CA LEU A 160 -11.08 3.30 -15.08
C LEU A 160 -10.10 2.45 -14.29
N SER A 161 -10.14 2.57 -12.96
CA SER A 161 -9.33 1.76 -12.05
C SER A 161 -9.59 0.26 -12.26
N ALA A 162 -10.85 -0.14 -12.41
CA ALA A 162 -11.22 -1.52 -12.67
C ALA A 162 -10.65 -2.05 -14.00
N LEU A 163 -10.70 -1.27 -15.09
CA LEU A 163 -10.13 -1.65 -16.38
C LEU A 163 -8.60 -1.78 -16.34
N ILE A 164 -7.92 -0.87 -15.65
CA ILE A 164 -6.47 -0.94 -15.45
C ILE A 164 -6.10 -2.20 -14.66
N ASN A 165 -6.84 -2.53 -13.60
CA ASN A 165 -6.64 -3.74 -12.81
C ASN A 165 -6.90 -5.03 -13.62
N LEU A 166 -7.75 -4.98 -14.64
CA LEU A 166 -7.95 -6.07 -15.60
C LEU A 166 -6.85 -6.16 -16.66
N GLY A 167 -5.84 -5.27 -16.62
CA GLY A 167 -4.67 -5.31 -17.50
C GLY A 167 -4.77 -4.46 -18.77
N TYR A 168 -5.82 -3.65 -18.93
CA TYR A 168 -5.92 -2.74 -20.07
C TYR A 168 -5.03 -1.51 -19.89
N GLN A 169 -4.45 -1.02 -20.98
CA GLN A 169 -3.67 0.21 -20.95
C GLN A 169 -4.57 1.41 -20.66
N ARG A 170 -4.11 2.34 -19.81
CA ARG A 170 -4.86 3.52 -19.37
C ARG A 170 -5.50 4.29 -20.53
N ASN A 171 -4.72 4.60 -21.57
CA ASN A 171 -5.20 5.34 -22.73
C ASN A 171 -6.34 4.62 -23.51
N ALA A 172 -6.29 3.29 -23.59
CA ALA A 172 -7.33 2.49 -24.22
C ALA A 172 -8.59 2.44 -23.33
N ALA A 173 -8.41 2.27 -22.03
CA ALA A 173 -9.49 2.26 -21.05
C ALA A 173 -10.23 3.60 -21.00
N GLU A 174 -9.53 4.74 -20.96
CA GLU A 174 -10.12 6.08 -20.99
C GLU A 174 -10.94 6.34 -22.27
N LYS A 175 -10.42 5.95 -23.44
CA LYS A 175 -11.16 6.09 -24.70
C LYS A 175 -12.45 5.26 -24.71
N ALA A 176 -12.38 4.01 -24.25
CA ALA A 176 -13.54 3.13 -24.19
C ALA A 176 -14.59 3.63 -23.19
N LEU A 177 -14.17 4.16 -22.05
CA LEU A 177 -15.05 4.76 -21.04
C LEU A 177 -15.72 6.04 -21.56
N ASN A 178 -14.99 6.93 -22.21
CA ASN A 178 -15.55 8.14 -22.82
C ASN A 178 -16.56 7.81 -23.91
N GLN A 179 -16.28 6.80 -24.73
CA GLN A 179 -17.23 6.34 -25.73
C GLN A 179 -18.49 5.74 -25.11
N ALA A 180 -18.35 4.89 -24.08
CA ALA A 180 -19.46 4.29 -23.36
C ALA A 180 -20.32 5.33 -22.62
N ALA A 181 -19.71 6.37 -22.05
CA ALA A 181 -20.41 7.48 -21.38
C ALA A 181 -21.20 8.34 -22.39
N GLY A 182 -20.68 8.54 -23.59
CA GLY A 182 -21.34 9.31 -24.66
C GLY A 182 -22.60 8.63 -25.24
N GLU A 183 -22.78 7.32 -25.04
CA GLU A 183 -23.96 6.57 -25.54
C GLU A 183 -25.21 6.71 -24.65
N GLY A 184 -25.21 7.63 -23.65
CA GLY A 184 -26.40 8.00 -22.86
C GLY A 184 -26.91 6.94 -21.88
N THR A 185 -26.06 6.01 -21.46
CA THR A 185 -26.40 4.96 -20.51
C THR A 185 -26.48 5.55 -19.08
N GLU A 186 -27.51 5.15 -18.30
CA GLU A 186 -27.54 5.47 -16.87
C GLU A 186 -26.18 5.22 -16.22
N ILE A 187 -25.62 6.25 -15.57
CA ILE A 187 -24.25 6.28 -15.08
C ILE A 187 -24.14 5.41 -13.81
N SER A 188 -23.92 4.10 -14.01
CA SER A 188 -23.48 3.20 -12.94
C SER A 188 -22.14 2.55 -13.32
N VAL A 189 -21.24 2.35 -12.35
CA VAL A 189 -19.94 1.73 -12.56
C VAL A 189 -20.07 0.40 -13.33
N GLN A 190 -21.05 -0.44 -12.96
CA GLN A 190 -21.25 -1.75 -13.60
C GLN A 190 -21.65 -1.66 -15.08
N LYS A 191 -22.56 -0.77 -15.43
CA LYS A 191 -23.02 -0.59 -16.82
C LYS A 191 -21.91 0.02 -17.67
N LEU A 192 -21.23 1.03 -17.14
CA LEU A 192 -20.11 1.70 -17.80
C LEU A 192 -18.95 0.72 -18.06
N LEU A 193 -18.58 -0.08 -17.04
CA LEU A 193 -17.55 -1.10 -17.16
C LEU A 193 -17.90 -2.17 -18.20
N ARG A 194 -19.13 -2.70 -18.15
CA ARG A 194 -19.61 -3.72 -19.09
C ARG A 194 -19.56 -3.22 -20.53
N ARG A 195 -19.98 -1.97 -20.77
CA ARG A 195 -19.98 -1.39 -22.11
C ARG A 195 -18.56 -1.13 -22.62
N SER A 196 -17.68 -0.62 -21.76
CA SER A 196 -16.28 -0.40 -22.09
C SER A 196 -15.54 -1.69 -22.44
N LEU A 197 -15.80 -2.78 -21.71
CA LEU A 197 -15.26 -4.10 -22.03
C LEU A 197 -15.74 -4.62 -23.38
N GLN A 198 -16.99 -4.37 -23.77
CA GLN A 198 -17.51 -4.73 -25.10
C GLN A 198 -16.82 -3.92 -26.23
N ILE A 199 -16.45 -2.67 -25.96
CA ILE A 199 -15.71 -1.82 -26.91
C ILE A 199 -14.27 -2.30 -27.05
N LEU A 200 -13.63 -2.67 -25.94
CA LEU A 200 -12.24 -3.13 -25.91
C LEU A 200 -12.04 -4.56 -26.43
N ALA A 201 -13.11 -5.37 -26.48
CA ALA A 201 -13.08 -6.74 -26.99
C ALA A 201 -13.25 -6.84 -28.54
N LYS A 202 -13.47 -5.72 -29.22
CA LYS A 202 -13.52 -5.62 -30.68
C LYS A 202 -12.18 -5.24 -31.26
#